data_d09c931fe22596adf477a2f123636730
#
_entry.id   d09c931fe22596adf477a2f123636730
#
_cell.length_a   1.000
_cell.length_b   1.000
_cell.length_c   1.000
_cell.angle_alpha   90.00
_cell.angle_beta   90.00
_cell.angle_gamma   90.00
#
_symmetry.space_group_name_H-M   'P 1'
#
loop_
_entity.id
_entity.type
_entity.pdbx_description
1 polymer ?
#
loop_
_entity_poly.entity_id
_entity_poly.type
_entity_poly.pdbx_seq_one_letter_code
_entity_poly.pdbx_strand_id
1 'polypeptide(L)'
;MNARWEIVFVSLTVPATVKSECHPLLGNVRMHEEYAMTNKLYYLVLFGFILAMARIIPHPPNFTPILASAIMAPLLIKDRFFGIAIPIFGMLIADIVIGFHPYQLVIYLTIATIGLVSTMKVNYTKLGLLAIGSSVWFFLTTNFAVWLAWDFYPKSFEGLITCYTLALPFFTNTLISTVFFTGILTLAIKPMEKANEKISNFVMFIVRRSGIST
;
A
#
# COMPACT_ATOMS: atom_id res chain seq x y z
N MET A 1 16.72 15.79 -13.71
CA MET A 1 15.84 14.93 -14.51
C MET A 1 14.83 14.32 -13.57
N ASN A 2 13.58 14.84 -13.61
CA ASN A 2 12.51 14.45 -12.69
C ASN A 2 11.75 13.27 -13.30
N ALA A 3 12.11 12.05 -12.92
CA ALA A 3 11.27 10.89 -13.20
C ALA A 3 10.05 10.95 -12.27
N ARG A 4 8.94 11.42 -12.80
CA ARG A 4 7.63 11.37 -12.16
C ARG A 4 7.20 9.90 -12.14
N TRP A 5 7.07 9.31 -10.97
CA TRP A 5 6.51 7.99 -10.79
C TRP A 5 5.01 8.00 -11.08
N GLU A 6 4.65 7.95 -12.35
CA GLU A 6 3.29 7.60 -12.77
C GLU A 6 3.26 6.08 -12.94
N ILE A 7 3.04 5.37 -11.83
CA ILE A 7 2.79 3.93 -11.88
C ILE A 7 1.38 3.75 -12.42
N VAL A 8 1.33 3.41 -13.69
CA VAL A 8 0.10 3.05 -14.39
C VAL A 8 -0.19 1.59 -14.10
N PHE A 9 -1.11 1.31 -13.20
CA PHE A 9 -1.91 0.10 -13.38
C PHE A 9 -2.48 0.18 -14.79
N VAL A 10 -2.31 -0.89 -15.56
CA VAL A 10 -2.79 -0.99 -16.93
C VAL A 10 -4.29 -0.66 -16.96
N SER A 11 -4.60 0.61 -16.97
CA SER A 11 -5.80 1.11 -17.59
C SER A 11 -5.41 1.21 -19.07
N LEU A 12 -5.99 0.38 -19.91
CA LEU A 12 -6.09 0.63 -21.34
C LEU A 12 -6.90 1.95 -21.50
N THR A 13 -6.30 3.06 -21.08
CA THR A 13 -6.84 4.38 -21.36
C THR A 13 -6.38 4.73 -22.76
N VAL A 14 -7.29 4.70 -23.67
CA VAL A 14 -7.24 5.44 -24.93
C VAL A 14 -6.68 6.83 -24.62
N PRO A 15 -5.60 7.29 -25.29
CA PRO A 15 -5.01 8.59 -25.05
C PRO A 15 -6.06 9.70 -25.02
N ALA A 16 -5.91 10.65 -24.11
CA ALA A 16 -6.86 11.77 -23.93
C ALA A 16 -7.14 12.56 -25.24
N THR A 17 -6.23 12.47 -26.20
CA THR A 17 -6.29 13.09 -27.52
C THR A 17 -7.32 12.47 -28.47
N VAL A 18 -7.77 11.24 -28.25
CA VAL A 18 -8.87 10.62 -29.01
C VAL A 18 -10.23 11.09 -28.48
N LYS A 19 -10.27 11.75 -27.32
CA LYS A 19 -11.51 12.23 -26.69
C LYS A 19 -12.12 13.49 -27.29
N SER A 20 -11.42 14.23 -28.15
CA SER A 20 -11.87 15.55 -28.61
C SER A 20 -12.82 15.52 -29.82
N GLU A 21 -12.97 14.40 -30.50
CA GLU A 21 -13.81 14.33 -31.72
C GLU A 21 -15.12 13.53 -31.58
N CYS A 22 -15.35 12.87 -30.45
CA CYS A 22 -16.65 12.26 -30.17
C CYS A 22 -17.49 13.17 -29.28
N HIS A 23 -18.50 13.83 -29.85
CA HIS A 23 -19.53 14.60 -29.15
C HIS A 23 -20.09 13.76 -27.98
N PRO A 24 -19.97 14.20 -26.71
CA PRO A 24 -20.34 13.36 -25.58
C PRO A 24 -21.83 13.31 -25.42
N LEU A 25 -22.43 12.22 -25.76
CA LEU A 25 -23.67 11.80 -25.11
C LEU A 25 -23.34 11.69 -23.61
N LEU A 26 -24.01 12.45 -22.77
CA LEU A 26 -23.82 12.56 -21.30
C LEU A 26 -23.77 11.21 -20.54
N GLY A 27 -24.03 10.08 -21.19
CA GLY A 27 -23.89 8.74 -20.68
C GLY A 27 -22.45 8.23 -20.56
N ASN A 28 -21.52 8.69 -21.41
CA ASN A 28 -20.16 8.13 -21.45
C ASN A 28 -19.28 8.53 -20.27
N VAL A 29 -19.45 9.74 -19.72
CA VAL A 29 -18.66 10.20 -18.55
C VAL A 29 -19.05 9.43 -17.31
N ARG A 30 -20.36 9.25 -17.08
CA ARG A 30 -20.89 8.49 -15.94
C ARG A 30 -20.45 7.02 -15.98
N MET A 31 -20.52 6.38 -17.15
CA MET A 31 -20.04 5.00 -17.35
C MET A 31 -18.53 4.85 -17.09
N HIS A 32 -17.72 5.84 -17.46
CA HIS A 32 -16.27 5.80 -17.24
C HIS A 32 -15.90 5.95 -15.77
N GLU A 33 -16.61 6.79 -15.02
CA GLU A 33 -16.41 6.95 -13.57
C GLU A 33 -16.89 5.71 -12.81
N GLU A 34 -18.02 5.13 -13.21
CA GLU A 34 -18.57 3.92 -12.60
C GLU A 34 -17.64 2.71 -12.84
N TYR A 35 -17.13 2.54 -14.06
CA TYR A 35 -16.14 1.49 -14.36
C TYR A 35 -14.82 1.68 -13.60
N ALA A 36 -14.33 2.90 -13.48
CA ALA A 36 -13.13 3.20 -12.71
C ALA A 36 -13.32 2.95 -11.20
N MET A 37 -14.51 3.24 -10.68
CA MET A 37 -14.85 2.97 -9.27
C MET A 37 -14.96 1.47 -9.02
N THR A 38 -15.62 0.72 -9.89
CA THR A 38 -15.77 -0.74 -9.81
C THR A 38 -14.42 -1.44 -9.78
N ASN A 39 -13.48 -1.00 -10.63
CA ASN A 39 -12.12 -1.55 -10.63
C ASN A 39 -11.37 -1.27 -9.32
N LYS A 40 -11.50 -0.07 -8.75
CA LYS A 40 -10.87 0.27 -7.47
C LYS A 40 -11.43 -0.59 -6.33
N LEU A 41 -12.74 -0.78 -6.29
CA LEU A 41 -13.39 -1.64 -5.29
C LEU A 41 -12.97 -3.10 -5.44
N TYR A 42 -12.87 -3.60 -6.66
CA TYR A 42 -12.36 -4.94 -6.94
C TYR A 42 -10.92 -5.13 -6.38
N TYR A 43 -10.01 -4.18 -6.64
CA TYR A 43 -8.65 -4.25 -6.09
C TYR A 43 -8.63 -4.15 -4.57
N LEU A 44 -9.46 -3.30 -3.98
CA LEU A 44 -9.57 -3.20 -2.53
C LEU A 44 -9.96 -4.55 -1.91
N VAL A 45 -11.01 -5.18 -2.46
CA VAL A 45 -11.50 -6.48 -1.96
C VAL A 45 -10.47 -7.58 -2.20
N LEU A 46 -9.93 -7.69 -3.42
CA LEU A 46 -8.97 -8.73 -3.79
C LEU A 46 -7.69 -8.66 -2.94
N PHE A 47 -7.02 -7.50 -2.94
CA PHE A 47 -5.77 -7.34 -2.19
C PHE A 47 -6.00 -7.32 -0.69
N GLY A 48 -7.09 -6.73 -0.22
CA GLY A 48 -7.47 -6.78 1.19
C GLY A 48 -7.69 -8.22 1.67
N PHE A 49 -8.35 -9.05 0.87
CA PHE A 49 -8.54 -10.47 1.17
C PHE A 49 -7.21 -11.24 1.19
N ILE A 50 -6.33 -11.01 0.21
CA ILE A 50 -4.99 -11.63 0.18
C ILE A 50 -4.20 -11.26 1.44
N LEU A 51 -4.23 -9.99 1.85
CA LEU A 51 -3.55 -9.54 3.07
C LEU A 51 -4.16 -10.13 4.34
N ALA A 52 -5.49 -10.26 4.39
CA ALA A 52 -6.19 -10.91 5.49
C ALA A 52 -5.77 -12.38 5.61
N MET A 53 -5.75 -13.11 4.50
CA MET A 53 -5.31 -14.51 4.46
C MET A 53 -3.86 -14.66 4.89
N ALA A 54 -2.97 -13.77 4.46
CA ALA A 54 -1.57 -13.77 4.87
C ALA A 54 -1.39 -13.55 6.39
N ARG A 55 -2.38 -12.94 7.06
CA ARG A 55 -2.39 -12.75 8.52
C ARG A 55 -3.05 -13.92 9.28
N ILE A 56 -4.03 -14.57 8.66
CA ILE A 56 -4.78 -15.69 9.29
C ILE A 56 -4.00 -17.01 9.21
N ILE A 57 -3.30 -17.24 8.08
CA ILE A 57 -2.47 -18.43 7.89
C ILE A 57 -1.33 -18.43 8.93
N PRO A 58 -1.02 -19.61 9.57
CA PRO A 58 0.05 -19.69 10.55
C PRO A 58 1.39 -19.18 10.00
N HIS A 59 1.98 -18.21 10.70
CA HIS A 59 3.26 -17.57 10.37
C HIS A 59 3.97 -17.13 11.66
N PRO A 60 5.28 -16.84 11.62
CA PRO A 60 5.97 -16.26 12.78
C PRO A 60 5.28 -14.96 13.23
N PRO A 61 5.18 -14.69 14.54
CA PRO A 61 4.52 -13.48 15.03
C PRO A 61 5.01 -12.22 14.35
N ASN A 62 4.09 -11.38 13.87
CA ASN A 62 4.34 -10.14 13.12
C ASN A 62 5.07 -10.30 11.77
N PHE A 63 5.28 -11.51 11.26
CA PHE A 63 5.87 -11.73 9.94
C PHE A 63 4.79 -11.70 8.86
N THR A 64 4.31 -10.51 8.50
CA THR A 64 3.22 -10.31 7.55
C THR A 64 3.55 -9.25 6.50
N PRO A 65 2.91 -9.25 5.32
CA PRO A 65 3.11 -8.23 4.29
C PRO A 65 2.37 -6.91 4.57
N ILE A 66 1.72 -6.75 5.73
CA ILE A 66 0.85 -5.60 6.02
C ILE A 66 1.60 -4.27 5.93
N LEU A 67 2.74 -4.11 6.60
CA LEU A 67 3.50 -2.86 6.56
C LEU A 67 4.09 -2.60 5.17
N ALA A 68 4.57 -3.64 4.49
CA ALA A 68 5.03 -3.52 3.11
C ALA A 68 3.89 -3.06 2.17
N SER A 69 2.68 -3.58 2.36
CA SER A 69 1.50 -3.13 1.60
C SER A 69 1.10 -1.69 1.95
N ALA A 70 1.23 -1.27 3.21
CA ALA A 70 0.99 0.11 3.62
C ALA A 70 1.95 1.10 2.94
N ILE A 71 3.19 0.66 2.68
CA ILE A 71 4.18 1.45 1.94
C ILE A 71 3.88 1.43 0.44
N MET A 72 3.63 0.26 -0.13
CA MET A 72 3.62 0.05 -1.57
C MET A 72 2.26 0.34 -2.22
N ALA A 73 1.14 0.01 -1.57
CA ALA A 73 -0.17 0.19 -2.17
C ALA A 73 -0.51 1.66 -2.52
N PRO A 74 -0.19 2.68 -1.68
CA PRO A 74 -0.40 4.08 -2.06
C PRO A 74 0.52 4.57 -3.18
N LEU A 75 1.66 3.89 -3.40
CA LEU A 75 2.57 4.18 -4.52
C LEU A 75 2.10 3.57 -5.83
N LEU A 76 1.45 2.40 -5.75
CA LEU A 76 1.00 1.62 -6.91
C LEU A 76 -0.38 2.06 -7.41
N ILE A 77 -1.25 2.47 -6.50
CA ILE A 77 -2.62 2.85 -6.82
C ILE A 77 -2.66 4.35 -7.04
N LYS A 78 -3.16 4.76 -8.19
CA LYS A 78 -3.27 6.17 -8.57
C LYS A 78 -4.08 6.99 -7.56
N ASP A 79 -5.07 6.36 -6.93
CA ASP A 79 -5.86 6.95 -5.85
C ASP A 79 -5.25 6.58 -4.49
N ARG A 80 -4.58 7.56 -3.87
CA ARG A 80 -3.88 7.38 -2.60
C ARG A 80 -4.80 6.90 -1.45
N PHE A 81 -6.08 7.32 -1.47
CA PHE A 81 -7.01 6.91 -0.41
C PHE A 81 -7.33 5.41 -0.51
N PHE A 82 -7.58 4.90 -1.71
CA PHE A 82 -7.74 3.47 -1.94
C PHE A 82 -6.46 2.70 -1.63
N GLY A 83 -5.29 3.25 -1.98
CA GLY A 83 -4.00 2.65 -1.64
C GLY A 83 -3.82 2.48 -0.12
N ILE A 84 -4.16 3.49 0.67
CA ILE A 84 -4.10 3.44 2.14
C ILE A 84 -5.19 2.51 2.71
N ALA A 85 -6.37 2.47 2.08
CA ALA A 85 -7.47 1.65 2.54
C ALA A 85 -7.21 0.14 2.42
N ILE A 86 -6.43 -0.31 1.42
CA ILE A 86 -6.15 -1.74 1.19
C ILE A 86 -5.55 -2.45 2.41
N PRO A 87 -4.43 -2.01 3.00
CA PRO A 87 -3.86 -2.68 4.17
C PRO A 87 -4.77 -2.58 5.39
N ILE A 88 -5.49 -1.48 5.58
CA ILE A 88 -6.45 -1.31 6.68
C ILE A 88 -7.62 -2.28 6.51
N PHE A 89 -8.16 -2.41 5.30
CA PHE A 89 -9.25 -3.33 5.00
C PHE A 89 -8.81 -4.79 5.18
N GLY A 90 -7.60 -5.15 4.75
CA GLY A 90 -7.03 -6.48 4.98
C GLY A 90 -6.87 -6.79 6.47
N MET A 91 -6.40 -5.82 7.26
CA MET A 91 -6.35 -5.93 8.71
C MET A 91 -7.73 -6.12 9.33
N LEU A 92 -8.72 -5.31 8.92
CA LEU A 92 -10.07 -5.39 9.44
C LEU A 92 -10.70 -6.78 9.20
N ILE A 93 -10.57 -7.32 7.98
CA ILE A 93 -11.05 -8.67 7.68
C ILE A 93 -10.38 -9.72 8.58
N ALA A 94 -9.06 -9.65 8.75
CA ALA A 94 -8.33 -10.58 9.60
C ALA A 94 -8.79 -10.46 11.07
N ASP A 95 -8.98 -9.26 11.56
CA ASP A 95 -9.37 -8.99 12.95
C ASP A 95 -10.82 -9.42 13.26
N ILE A 96 -11.71 -9.44 12.26
CA ILE A 96 -13.04 -10.05 12.39
C ILE A 96 -12.93 -11.55 12.67
N VAL A 97 -11.93 -12.23 12.10
CA VAL A 97 -11.71 -13.68 12.27
C VAL A 97 -10.89 -13.99 13.52
N ILE A 98 -9.81 -13.23 13.77
CA ILE A 98 -8.87 -13.45 14.87
C ILE A 98 -9.42 -12.91 16.20
N GLY A 99 -10.24 -11.85 16.14
CA GLY A 99 -10.76 -11.12 17.29
C GLY A 99 -10.17 -9.71 17.41
N PHE A 100 -10.95 -8.84 18.06
CA PHE A 100 -10.58 -7.44 18.30
C PHE A 100 -9.83 -7.30 19.63
N HIS A 101 -8.93 -6.32 19.71
CA HIS A 101 -8.18 -6.00 20.93
C HIS A 101 -8.18 -4.49 21.22
N PRO A 102 -7.95 -4.06 22.48
CA PRO A 102 -8.18 -2.67 22.92
C PRO A 102 -7.38 -1.61 22.17
N TYR A 103 -6.17 -1.95 21.68
CA TYR A 103 -5.28 -1.00 20.99
C TYR A 103 -5.37 -1.08 19.45
N GLN A 104 -6.39 -1.71 18.92
CA GLN A 104 -6.56 -1.93 17.47
C GLN A 104 -6.64 -0.63 16.68
N LEU A 105 -7.30 0.38 17.21
CA LEU A 105 -7.36 1.70 16.59
C LEU A 105 -5.97 2.30 16.39
N VAL A 106 -5.06 2.12 17.34
CA VAL A 106 -3.68 2.61 17.23
C VAL A 106 -2.94 1.90 16.09
N ILE A 107 -3.17 0.61 15.90
CA ILE A 107 -2.58 -0.14 14.77
C ILE A 107 -3.08 0.43 13.44
N TYR A 108 -4.39 0.64 13.29
CA TYR A 108 -4.97 1.19 12.05
C TYR A 108 -4.47 2.61 11.76
N LEU A 109 -4.41 3.47 12.78
CA LEU A 109 -3.85 4.81 12.63
C LEU A 109 -2.36 4.77 12.26
N THR A 110 -1.60 3.85 12.84
CA THR A 110 -0.19 3.67 12.50
C THR A 110 -0.01 3.23 11.05
N ILE A 111 -0.81 2.27 10.57
CA ILE A 111 -0.82 1.84 9.15
C ILE A 111 -1.21 3.01 8.24
N ALA A 112 -2.22 3.79 8.62
CA ALA A 112 -2.64 4.96 7.86
C ALA A 112 -1.54 6.02 7.76
N THR A 113 -0.84 6.33 8.86
CA THR A 113 0.27 7.29 8.86
C THR A 113 1.43 6.83 7.98
N ILE A 114 1.77 5.53 8.01
CA ILE A 114 2.78 4.94 7.11
C ILE A 114 2.35 5.12 5.65
N GLY A 115 1.10 4.80 5.33
CA GLY A 115 0.54 4.99 4.00
C GLY A 115 0.58 6.46 3.54
N LEU A 116 0.24 7.39 4.41
CA LEU A 116 0.30 8.84 4.12
C LEU A 116 1.73 9.29 3.82
N VAL A 117 2.71 8.88 4.62
CA VAL A 117 4.13 9.21 4.40
C VAL A 117 4.62 8.63 3.08
N SER A 118 4.19 7.43 2.70
CA SER A 118 4.60 6.78 1.45
C SER A 118 4.06 7.49 0.20
N THR A 119 2.99 8.31 0.30
CA THR A 119 2.51 9.10 -0.84
C THR A 119 3.45 10.22 -1.26
N MET A 120 4.49 10.54 -0.47
CA MET A 120 5.52 11.50 -0.83
C MET A 120 6.42 10.93 -1.92
N LYS A 121 7.19 11.80 -2.62
CA LYS A 121 8.12 11.36 -3.66
C LYS A 121 9.20 10.43 -3.09
N VAL A 122 9.12 9.16 -3.40
CA VAL A 122 10.01 8.11 -2.89
C VAL A 122 10.82 7.51 -4.05
N ASN A 123 12.13 7.36 -3.88
CA ASN A 123 12.99 6.59 -4.77
C ASN A 123 13.37 5.24 -4.11
N TYR A 124 14.08 4.35 -4.80
CA TYR A 124 14.43 3.03 -4.27
C TYR A 124 15.21 3.07 -2.95
N THR A 125 16.15 4.01 -2.80
CA THR A 125 16.88 4.19 -1.54
C THR A 125 15.95 4.63 -0.42
N LYS A 126 15.04 5.55 -0.72
CA LYS A 126 14.03 6.00 0.25
C LYS A 126 13.03 4.90 0.60
N LEU A 127 12.72 3.95 -0.32
CA LEU A 127 11.87 2.80 0.01
C LEU A 127 12.50 1.92 1.10
N GLY A 128 13.79 1.64 1.03
CA GLY A 128 14.49 0.90 2.07
C GLY A 128 14.45 1.61 3.44
N LEU A 129 14.73 2.92 3.44
CA LEU A 129 14.65 3.74 4.65
C LEU A 129 13.20 3.82 5.19
N LEU A 130 12.23 3.90 4.30
CA LEU A 130 10.82 3.92 4.68
C LEU A 130 10.38 2.58 5.28
N ALA A 131 10.85 1.45 4.75
CA ALA A 131 10.58 0.13 5.31
C ALA A 131 11.13 -0.01 6.73
N ILE A 132 12.38 0.41 6.96
CA ILE A 132 12.99 0.41 8.30
C ILE A 132 12.26 1.38 9.22
N GLY A 133 12.06 2.64 8.80
CA GLY A 133 11.40 3.67 9.58
C GLY A 133 9.95 3.30 9.93
N SER A 134 9.22 2.68 9.00
CA SER A 134 7.85 2.19 9.24
C SER A 134 7.82 1.07 10.28
N SER A 135 8.79 0.16 10.24
CA SER A 135 8.91 -0.91 11.24
C SER A 135 9.20 -0.35 12.63
N VAL A 136 10.11 0.63 12.73
CA VAL A 136 10.41 1.33 13.99
C VAL A 136 9.19 2.10 14.49
N TRP A 137 8.53 2.86 13.61
CA TRP A 137 7.31 3.61 13.95
C TRP A 137 6.20 2.70 14.46
N PHE A 138 5.96 1.60 13.75
CA PHE A 138 4.99 0.59 14.16
C PHE A 138 5.35 0.00 15.53
N PHE A 139 6.60 -0.40 15.74
CA PHE A 139 7.07 -0.94 17.02
C PHE A 139 6.85 0.05 18.17
N LEU A 140 7.21 1.32 17.98
CA LEU A 140 7.07 2.34 19.01
C LEU A 140 5.61 2.60 19.37
N THR A 141 4.78 2.84 18.39
CA THR A 141 3.36 3.21 18.61
C THR A 141 2.54 2.07 19.17
N THR A 142 2.69 0.86 18.64
CA THR A 142 1.87 -0.27 19.06
C THR A 142 2.26 -0.80 20.44
N ASN A 143 3.55 -0.85 20.79
CA ASN A 143 3.96 -1.30 22.12
C ASN A 143 3.67 -0.24 23.21
N PHE A 144 3.73 1.05 22.85
CA PHE A 144 3.21 2.08 23.74
C PHE A 144 1.72 1.90 24.03
N ALA A 145 0.93 1.59 23.00
CA ALA A 145 -0.49 1.33 23.16
C ALA A 145 -0.77 0.05 23.99
N VAL A 146 0.03 -1.01 23.81
CA VAL A 146 -0.04 -2.22 24.64
C VAL A 146 0.23 -1.88 26.10
N TRP A 147 1.32 -1.15 26.39
CA TRP A 147 1.64 -0.73 27.74
C TRP A 147 0.54 0.14 28.36
N LEU A 148 -0.06 1.02 27.57
CA LEU A 148 -1.13 1.91 28.03
C LEU A 148 -2.45 1.17 28.27
N ALA A 149 -2.85 0.27 27.35
CA ALA A 149 -4.17 -0.33 27.33
C ALA A 149 -4.32 -1.59 28.20
N TRP A 150 -3.22 -2.26 28.51
CA TRP A 150 -3.24 -3.51 29.27
C TRP A 150 -2.47 -3.43 30.59
N ASP A 151 -2.94 -4.12 31.60
CA ASP A 151 -2.33 -4.15 32.93
C ASP A 151 -1.25 -5.23 33.10
N PHE A 152 -0.71 -5.76 31.98
CA PHE A 152 0.40 -6.72 32.02
C PHE A 152 1.71 -6.12 32.55
N TYR A 153 1.84 -4.80 32.40
CA TYR A 153 3.04 -4.07 32.82
C TYR A 153 2.67 -2.95 33.77
N PRO A 154 3.47 -2.71 34.83
CA PRO A 154 3.29 -1.55 35.69
C PRO A 154 3.26 -0.24 34.88
N LYS A 155 2.42 0.72 35.26
CA LYS A 155 2.36 2.05 34.64
C LYS A 155 3.49 2.93 35.15
N SER A 156 4.72 2.45 35.04
CA SER A 156 5.96 3.09 35.43
C SER A 156 6.96 3.07 34.27
N PHE A 157 8.02 3.84 34.38
CA PHE A 157 9.10 3.84 33.39
C PHE A 157 9.76 2.47 33.24
N GLU A 158 9.94 1.74 34.32
CA GLU A 158 10.45 0.35 34.31
C GLU A 158 9.50 -0.60 33.57
N GLY A 159 8.18 -0.47 33.81
CA GLY A 159 7.19 -1.27 33.11
C GLY A 159 7.15 -0.96 31.61
N LEU A 160 7.35 0.30 31.22
CA LEU A 160 7.48 0.70 29.82
C LEU A 160 8.71 0.06 29.17
N ILE A 161 9.89 0.15 29.80
CA ILE A 161 11.12 -0.48 29.31
C ILE A 161 10.92 -2.00 29.17
N THR A 162 10.30 -2.64 30.16
CA THR A 162 10.02 -4.07 30.14
C THR A 162 9.12 -4.44 28.96
N CYS A 163 8.04 -3.69 28.70
CA CYS A 163 7.16 -3.88 27.57
C CYS A 163 7.93 -3.86 26.23
N TYR A 164 8.74 -2.84 26.02
CA TYR A 164 9.54 -2.72 24.79
C TYR A 164 10.62 -3.79 24.67
N THR A 165 11.27 -4.16 25.75
CA THR A 165 12.32 -5.19 25.77
C THR A 165 11.75 -6.56 25.38
N LEU A 166 10.60 -6.92 25.95
CA LEU A 166 9.91 -8.18 25.62
C LEU A 166 9.31 -8.20 24.21
N ALA A 167 9.11 -7.03 23.61
CA ALA A 167 8.62 -6.90 22.24
C ALA A 167 9.73 -6.97 21.17
N LEU A 168 11.03 -6.94 21.52
CA LEU A 168 12.13 -6.97 20.56
C LEU A 168 12.11 -8.17 19.60
N PRO A 169 11.78 -9.41 20.01
CA PRO A 169 11.68 -10.54 19.08
C PRO A 169 10.61 -10.30 17.99
N PHE A 170 9.49 -9.70 18.36
CA PHE A 170 8.41 -9.37 17.41
C PHE A 170 8.82 -8.24 16.47
N PHE A 171 9.58 -7.26 16.97
CA PHE A 171 10.15 -6.19 16.15
C PHE A 171 11.08 -6.74 15.07
N THR A 172 11.93 -7.69 15.41
CA THR A 172 12.83 -8.34 14.44
C THR A 172 12.04 -8.96 13.29
N ASN A 173 10.98 -9.70 13.58
CA ASN A 173 10.11 -10.27 12.56
C ASN A 173 9.41 -9.20 11.71
N THR A 174 8.92 -8.13 12.36
CA THR A 174 8.30 -6.99 11.66
C THR A 174 9.29 -6.33 10.70
N LEU A 175 10.51 -6.07 11.14
CA LEU A 175 11.55 -5.43 10.34
C LEU A 175 11.93 -6.31 9.13
N ILE A 176 12.23 -7.59 9.38
CA ILE A 176 12.61 -8.54 8.32
C ILE A 176 11.46 -8.67 7.31
N SER A 177 10.23 -8.89 7.76
CA SER A 177 9.08 -9.05 6.86
C SER A 177 8.81 -7.78 6.04
N THR A 178 8.88 -6.60 6.65
CA THR A 178 8.63 -5.34 5.96
C THR A 178 9.68 -5.10 4.86
N VAL A 179 10.96 -5.30 5.16
CA VAL A 179 12.04 -5.16 4.18
C VAL A 179 11.91 -6.22 3.06
N PHE A 180 11.67 -7.47 3.44
CA PHE A 180 11.54 -8.59 2.51
C PHE A 180 10.38 -8.40 1.53
N PHE A 181 9.17 -8.14 2.03
CA PHE A 181 8.00 -7.96 1.18
C PHE A 181 8.06 -6.66 0.37
N THR A 182 8.61 -5.57 0.92
CA THR A 182 8.84 -4.34 0.15
C THR A 182 9.83 -4.60 -0.99
N GLY A 183 10.88 -5.37 -0.75
CA GLY A 183 11.84 -5.79 -1.76
C GLY A 183 11.19 -6.62 -2.87
N ILE A 184 10.43 -7.66 -2.52
CA ILE A 184 9.71 -8.51 -3.48
C ILE A 184 8.76 -7.68 -4.33
N LEU A 185 7.91 -6.84 -3.71
CA LEU A 185 6.96 -5.99 -4.44
C LEU A 185 7.68 -5.03 -5.37
N THR A 186 8.79 -4.43 -4.94
CA THR A 186 9.61 -3.55 -5.77
C THR A 186 10.18 -4.28 -6.98
N LEU A 187 10.68 -5.51 -6.80
CA LEU A 187 11.19 -6.33 -7.90
C LEU A 187 10.09 -6.78 -8.86
N ALA A 188 8.90 -7.08 -8.37
CA ALA A 188 7.76 -7.47 -9.20
C ALA A 188 7.25 -6.32 -10.09
N ILE A 189 7.36 -5.07 -9.63
CA ILE A 189 6.84 -3.89 -10.34
C ILE A 189 7.77 -3.44 -11.48
N LYS A 190 9.09 -3.52 -11.30
CA LYS A 190 10.08 -3.08 -12.32
C LYS A 190 9.85 -3.63 -13.73
N PRO A 191 9.60 -4.94 -13.95
CA PRO A 191 9.32 -5.45 -15.28
C PRO A 191 8.00 -4.93 -15.86
N MET A 192 7.01 -4.65 -15.03
CA MET A 192 5.72 -4.10 -15.46
C MET A 192 5.86 -2.66 -15.95
N GLU A 193 6.67 -1.83 -15.27
CA GLU A 193 7.00 -0.46 -15.71
C GLU A 193 7.69 -0.46 -17.07
N LYS A 194 8.69 -1.30 -17.25
CA LYS A 194 9.40 -1.43 -18.54
C LYS A 194 8.50 -1.90 -19.67
N ALA A 195 7.57 -2.81 -19.40
CA ALA A 195 6.59 -3.27 -20.38
C ALA A 195 5.64 -2.14 -20.80
N ASN A 196 5.12 -1.37 -19.84
CA ASN A 196 4.27 -0.24 -20.10
C ASN A 196 4.98 0.88 -20.88
N GLU A 197 6.23 1.17 -20.56
CA GLU A 197 7.03 2.16 -21.30
C GLU A 197 7.22 1.72 -22.77
N LYS A 198 7.51 0.44 -23.02
CA LYS A 198 7.61 -0.10 -24.38
C LYS A 198 6.30 0.02 -25.16
N ILE A 199 5.16 -0.32 -24.51
CA ILE A 199 3.83 -0.22 -25.13
C ILE A 199 3.51 1.25 -25.43
N SER A 200 3.74 2.16 -24.49
CA SER A 200 3.52 3.59 -24.68
C SER A 200 4.35 4.16 -25.84
N ASN A 201 5.64 3.82 -25.90
CA ASN A 201 6.53 4.24 -26.98
C ASN A 201 6.08 3.68 -28.34
N PHE A 202 5.61 2.43 -28.36
CA PHE A 202 5.08 1.81 -29.59
C PHE A 202 3.80 2.47 -30.06
N VAL A 203 2.86 2.77 -29.14
CA VAL A 203 1.63 3.50 -29.47
C VAL A 203 1.93 4.90 -29.99
N MET A 204 2.84 5.63 -29.35
CA MET A 204 3.29 6.94 -29.81
C MET A 204 3.96 6.89 -31.19
N PHE A 205 4.72 5.84 -31.49
CA PHE A 205 5.30 5.61 -32.80
C PHE A 205 4.22 5.41 -33.88
N ILE A 206 3.20 4.61 -33.61
CA ILE A 206 2.07 4.38 -34.53
C ILE A 206 1.30 5.68 -34.77
N VAL A 207 0.96 6.43 -33.72
CA VAL A 207 0.23 7.72 -33.82
C VAL A 207 0.99 8.73 -34.67
N ARG A 208 2.32 8.85 -34.46
CA ARG A 208 3.15 9.72 -35.30
C ARG A 208 3.20 9.29 -36.77
N ARG A 209 3.18 7.99 -37.04
CA ARG A 209 3.28 7.45 -38.41
C ARG A 209 1.94 7.52 -39.16
N SER A 210 0.81 7.49 -38.44
CA SER A 210 -0.54 7.61 -39.00
C SER A 210 -0.92 9.04 -39.40
N GLY A 211 -0.06 10.05 -39.12
CA GLY A 211 -0.33 11.44 -39.50
C GLY A 211 -1.49 12.09 -38.72
N ILE A 212 -1.99 11.47 -37.68
CA ILE A 212 -3.00 12.05 -36.80
C ILE A 212 -2.28 13.13 -35.98
N SER A 213 -2.35 14.38 -36.46
CA SER A 213 -1.85 15.52 -35.69
C SER A 213 -2.79 15.76 -34.52
N THR A 214 -2.22 15.75 -33.32
CA THR A 214 -2.90 16.15 -32.07
C THR A 214 -3.02 17.65 -31.98
#